data_605659da2d9f8fcacc1a942570c77f56
#
_entry.id   605659da2d9f8fcacc1a942570c77f56
#
_cell.length_a   1.000
_cell.length_b   1.000
_cell.length_c   1.000
_cell.angle_alpha   90.00
_cell.angle_beta   90.00
_cell.angle_gamma   90.00
#
_symmetry.space_group_name_H-M   'P 1'
#
loop_
_entity.id
_entity.type
_entity.pdbx_description
1 polymer ?
#
loop_
_entity_poly.entity_id
_entity_poly.type
_entity_poly.pdbx_seq_one_letter_code
_entity_poly.pdbx_strand_id
1 'polypeptide(L)'
;DLLKSNSSRLLLASGDGMDFQALLVDEDRAWLMVGAKNHIFLLHLDHPSREPEKIFWPAPREQVEHCQLAGKNVETECANFIRLLQPFNQSHVFACGTGSYQPVCAFIQLGARGKGARVPRMQLVMHSLESGRGRCPYSPHEPFTGLLVDGELYSGTSSDFMGSSAAFFRTWVRGAEQSYIRTEQNQDHWLHEPAFVSAYAIPDTYNPHDDKVYIFFRETAMESGQWERRHIHARVARVCKVRLASSWLRKGHQHFPGFPAAGSPAHCQTTLLASAHRDTENPVLPGSGVFSGSAVCVYSMAAVRAAFSGPFAHKEGFDYRWVEYKGRVPYPRPGTCPSETYDPLLQSTKDFPDEVISFMRSHQLMWEPVYPQGRQPVLVRADVPYRLRRLLVHRLDTESRHYDMLFLGTDDGKVLKVALAGGVSRGPEVISLEEISVTKVPSPILDMKLSPKRQELFVSSTHGLLQLSLYRCELYGKTCTDCCLARDPYCTWDSRTCAPHLLTEKRRARCQDVLKADPLSQCQDTAEGTAAVEKVVFGVEKNSTFLECLARSPQTTIRWLVRRGEETAPSEVRNNGHFLVLEQGLLIRQLAREDIGIYECQAVERSLSRLLTRYSLRVIRHEAME
;
A
#
# COMPACT_ATOMS: atom_id res chain seq x y z
N ASP A 1 -17.15 16.11 2.14
CA ASP A 1 -17.97 15.13 1.41
C ASP A 1 -17.32 14.75 0.08
N LEU A 2 -16.51 13.69 0.12
CA LEU A 2 -15.74 13.19 -1.02
C LEU A 2 -16.63 12.81 -2.21
N LEU A 3 -17.79 12.20 -1.93
CA LEU A 3 -18.74 11.75 -2.95
C LEU A 3 -19.53 12.90 -3.62
N LYS A 4 -19.41 14.12 -3.10
CA LYS A 4 -20.02 15.32 -3.73
C LYS A 4 -19.05 16.06 -4.64
N SER A 5 -17.76 15.70 -4.62
CA SER A 5 -16.76 16.25 -5.53
C SER A 5 -16.74 15.46 -6.83
N ASN A 6 -16.58 16.14 -7.97
CA ASN A 6 -16.41 15.48 -9.28
C ASN A 6 -15.11 14.65 -9.37
N SER A 7 -14.28 14.67 -8.32
CA SER A 7 -12.99 13.97 -8.25
C SER A 7 -13.07 12.57 -7.65
N SER A 8 -14.25 12.10 -7.24
CA SER A 8 -14.45 10.74 -6.73
C SER A 8 -15.79 10.15 -7.15
N ARG A 9 -15.80 8.83 -7.36
CA ARG A 9 -16.98 8.08 -7.75
C ARG A 9 -17.05 6.74 -7.04
N LEU A 10 -18.21 6.40 -6.49
CA LEU A 10 -18.50 5.06 -6.02
C LEU A 10 -18.86 4.18 -7.21
N LEU A 11 -18.05 3.16 -7.49
CA LEU A 11 -18.26 2.22 -8.58
C LEU A 11 -19.12 1.03 -8.17
N LEU A 12 -18.84 0.47 -6.98
CA LEU A 12 -19.60 -0.63 -6.39
C LEU A 12 -19.88 -0.31 -4.93
N ALA A 13 -21.11 -0.48 -4.49
CA ALA A 13 -21.49 -0.40 -3.09
C ALA A 13 -21.71 -1.79 -2.52
N SER A 14 -21.25 -2.03 -1.30
CA SER A 14 -21.53 -3.25 -0.57
C SER A 14 -22.82 -3.06 0.23
N GLY A 15 -23.91 -3.74 -0.18
CA GLY A 15 -25.08 -3.87 0.68
C GLY A 15 -24.93 -4.93 1.77
N ASP A 16 -24.13 -5.98 1.52
CA ASP A 16 -24.09 -7.21 2.31
C ASP A 16 -22.67 -7.73 2.58
N GLY A 17 -21.71 -6.84 2.87
CA GLY A 17 -20.33 -7.26 3.24
C GLY A 17 -19.64 -8.06 2.12
N MET A 18 -19.61 -7.51 0.92
CA MET A 18 -19.03 -8.20 -0.25
C MET A 18 -17.51 -8.30 -0.25
N ASP A 19 -16.80 -7.60 0.60
CA ASP A 19 -15.34 -7.65 0.73
C ASP A 19 -14.60 -7.70 -0.61
N PHE A 20 -14.35 -6.56 -1.20
CA PHE A 20 -13.68 -6.43 -2.50
C PHE A 20 -12.16 -6.62 -2.34
N GLN A 21 -11.67 -7.86 -2.46
CA GLN A 21 -10.32 -8.24 -2.03
C GLN A 21 -9.26 -8.22 -3.13
N ALA A 22 -9.63 -8.27 -4.39
CA ALA A 22 -8.67 -8.31 -5.49
C ALA A 22 -9.10 -7.38 -6.62
N LEU A 23 -8.19 -6.57 -7.12
CA LEU A 23 -8.40 -5.66 -8.24
C LEU A 23 -7.42 -5.97 -9.37
N LEU A 24 -7.92 -5.98 -10.60
CA LEU A 24 -7.12 -6.08 -11.82
C LEU A 24 -7.58 -5.03 -12.83
N VAL A 25 -6.69 -4.11 -13.19
CA VAL A 25 -6.95 -3.06 -14.19
C VAL A 25 -6.29 -3.42 -15.50
N ASP A 26 -7.04 -3.31 -16.60
CA ASP A 26 -6.50 -3.32 -17.95
C ASP A 26 -6.78 -1.95 -18.59
N GLU A 27 -5.75 -1.13 -18.68
CA GLU A 27 -5.84 0.23 -19.19
C GLU A 27 -6.07 0.28 -20.72
N ASP A 28 -5.52 -0.70 -21.44
CA ASP A 28 -5.59 -0.74 -22.91
C ASP A 28 -7.00 -1.11 -23.37
N ARG A 29 -7.69 -1.92 -22.60
CA ARG A 29 -9.07 -2.35 -22.87
C ARG A 29 -10.12 -1.57 -22.10
N ALA A 30 -9.68 -0.66 -21.23
CA ALA A 30 -10.52 0.18 -20.38
C ALA A 30 -11.52 -0.62 -19.52
N TRP A 31 -11.04 -1.64 -18.81
CA TRP A 31 -11.84 -2.37 -17.86
C TRP A 31 -11.13 -2.58 -16.50
N LEU A 32 -11.96 -2.77 -15.49
CA LEU A 32 -11.55 -3.12 -14.13
C LEU A 32 -12.28 -4.40 -13.71
N MET A 33 -11.51 -5.44 -13.39
CA MET A 33 -12.05 -6.67 -12.80
C MET A 33 -11.88 -6.63 -11.29
N VAL A 34 -12.91 -7.08 -10.57
CA VAL A 34 -12.99 -7.00 -9.11
C VAL A 34 -13.39 -8.35 -8.55
N GLY A 35 -12.53 -8.92 -7.70
CA GLY A 35 -12.79 -10.13 -6.95
C GLY A 35 -13.37 -9.80 -5.57
N ALA A 36 -14.52 -10.40 -5.26
CA ALA A 36 -15.26 -10.19 -4.03
C ALA A 36 -15.74 -11.53 -3.43
N LYS A 37 -16.48 -11.48 -2.32
CA LYS A 37 -17.12 -12.64 -1.71
C LYS A 37 -18.14 -13.24 -2.66
N ASN A 38 -17.89 -14.48 -3.10
CA ASN A 38 -18.72 -15.26 -4.04
C ASN A 38 -18.96 -14.62 -5.41
N HIS A 39 -18.28 -13.52 -5.75
CA HIS A 39 -18.53 -12.80 -6.99
C HIS A 39 -17.25 -12.31 -7.66
N ILE A 40 -17.32 -12.20 -8.98
CA ILE A 40 -16.34 -11.46 -9.79
C ILE A 40 -17.11 -10.45 -10.64
N PHE A 41 -16.70 -9.20 -10.62
CA PHE A 41 -17.30 -8.11 -11.39
C PHE A 41 -16.34 -7.65 -12.47
N LEU A 42 -16.91 -7.23 -13.62
CA LEU A 42 -16.19 -6.54 -14.69
C LEU A 42 -16.88 -5.20 -14.95
N LEU A 43 -16.15 -4.13 -14.74
CA LEU A 43 -16.59 -2.76 -14.97
C LEU A 43 -15.91 -2.19 -16.22
N HIS A 44 -16.67 -1.48 -17.04
CA HIS A 44 -16.15 -0.76 -18.20
C HIS A 44 -15.82 0.68 -17.82
N LEU A 45 -14.55 1.03 -17.85
CA LEU A 45 -14.07 2.33 -17.37
C LEU A 45 -14.49 3.51 -18.27
N ASP A 46 -14.69 3.26 -19.58
CA ASP A 46 -15.18 4.29 -20.51
C ASP A 46 -16.70 4.52 -20.41
N HIS A 47 -17.43 3.56 -19.87
CA HIS A 47 -18.87 3.61 -19.69
C HIS A 47 -19.27 3.27 -18.26
N PRO A 48 -18.89 4.08 -17.28
CA PRO A 48 -19.04 3.75 -15.87
C PRO A 48 -20.49 3.78 -15.36
N SER A 49 -21.44 4.29 -16.12
CA SER A 49 -22.88 4.20 -15.85
C SER A 49 -23.51 2.88 -16.30
N ARG A 50 -22.76 2.05 -17.04
CA ARG A 50 -23.22 0.73 -17.44
C ARG A 50 -23.21 -0.22 -16.26
N GLU A 51 -24.24 -1.07 -16.15
CA GLU A 51 -24.30 -2.11 -15.13
C GLU A 51 -23.09 -3.06 -15.27
N PRO A 52 -22.38 -3.36 -14.16
CA PRO A 52 -21.25 -4.29 -14.18
C PRO A 52 -21.66 -5.70 -14.60
N GLU A 53 -20.86 -6.34 -15.43
CA GLU A 53 -21.00 -7.77 -15.65
C GLU A 53 -20.56 -8.52 -14.38
N LYS A 54 -21.27 -9.59 -14.01
CA LYS A 54 -20.97 -10.36 -12.81
C LYS A 54 -20.99 -11.87 -13.05
N ILE A 55 -20.06 -12.56 -12.42
CA ILE A 55 -20.05 -14.02 -12.27
C ILE A 55 -20.34 -14.31 -10.80
N PHE A 56 -21.32 -15.18 -10.54
CA PHE A 56 -21.55 -15.75 -9.23
C PHE A 56 -20.78 -17.07 -9.12
N TRP A 57 -19.82 -17.11 -8.19
CA TRP A 57 -18.95 -18.27 -7.97
C TRP A 57 -18.85 -18.59 -6.47
N PRO A 58 -19.91 -19.17 -5.88
CA PRO A 58 -19.93 -19.54 -4.47
C PRO A 58 -19.14 -20.83 -4.21
N ALA A 59 -18.77 -21.05 -2.95
CA ALA A 59 -18.32 -22.35 -2.50
C ALA A 59 -19.48 -23.37 -2.47
N PRO A 60 -19.23 -24.67 -2.73
CA PRO A 60 -20.22 -25.72 -2.56
C PRO A 60 -20.75 -25.79 -1.12
N ARG A 61 -22.03 -26.18 -0.96
CA ARG A 61 -22.68 -26.24 0.37
C ARG A 61 -21.93 -27.13 1.36
N GLU A 62 -21.48 -28.29 0.92
CA GLU A 62 -20.69 -29.22 1.73
C GLU A 62 -19.43 -28.59 2.29
N GLN A 63 -18.74 -27.75 1.51
CA GLN A 63 -17.55 -27.04 1.95
C GLN A 63 -17.87 -25.96 2.98
N VAL A 64 -19.01 -25.27 2.81
CA VAL A 64 -19.49 -24.28 3.79
C VAL A 64 -19.84 -24.95 5.12
N GLU A 65 -20.53 -26.10 5.08
CA GLU A 65 -20.87 -26.88 6.27
C GLU A 65 -19.61 -27.40 6.99
N HIS A 66 -18.63 -27.92 6.26
CA HIS A 66 -17.34 -28.34 6.85
C HIS A 66 -16.59 -27.18 7.50
N CYS A 67 -16.57 -26.02 6.86
CA CYS A 67 -15.97 -24.81 7.41
C CYS A 67 -16.65 -24.41 8.73
N GLN A 68 -17.98 -24.46 8.78
CA GLN A 68 -18.75 -24.14 9.98
C GLN A 68 -18.49 -25.15 11.10
N LEU A 69 -18.46 -26.45 10.79
CA LEU A 69 -18.13 -27.51 11.76
C LEU A 69 -16.71 -27.37 12.31
N ALA A 70 -15.79 -26.82 11.52
CA ALA A 70 -14.43 -26.49 11.98
C ALA A 70 -14.35 -25.24 12.87
N GLY A 71 -15.50 -24.64 13.25
CA GLY A 71 -15.58 -23.50 14.16
C GLY A 71 -15.29 -22.15 13.50
N LYS A 72 -15.33 -22.07 12.17
CA LYS A 72 -15.09 -20.82 11.43
C LYS A 72 -16.38 -19.98 11.33
N ASN A 73 -16.24 -18.68 11.18
CA ASN A 73 -17.37 -17.78 11.05
C ASN A 73 -18.01 -17.90 9.65
N VAL A 74 -19.31 -18.21 9.62
CA VAL A 74 -20.06 -18.41 8.36
C VAL A 74 -20.12 -17.15 7.51
N GLU A 75 -20.29 -15.99 8.13
CA GLU A 75 -20.48 -14.72 7.40
C GLU A 75 -19.17 -14.16 6.86
N THR A 76 -18.09 -14.27 7.64
CA THR A 76 -16.81 -13.59 7.35
C THR A 76 -15.71 -14.52 6.82
N GLU A 77 -15.88 -15.86 6.92
CA GLU A 77 -14.83 -16.80 6.54
C GLU A 77 -15.30 -17.93 5.62
N CYS A 78 -16.52 -18.48 5.83
CA CYS A 78 -17.01 -19.66 5.12
C CYS A 78 -17.70 -19.31 3.79
N ALA A 79 -16.98 -18.66 2.90
CA ALA A 79 -17.42 -18.33 1.54
C ALA A 79 -16.23 -18.41 0.57
N ASN A 80 -16.51 -18.25 -0.71
CA ASN A 80 -15.46 -18.15 -1.71
C ASN A 80 -15.03 -16.67 -1.85
N PHE A 81 -13.95 -16.25 -1.18
CA PHE A 81 -13.36 -14.93 -1.33
C PHE A 81 -12.33 -14.97 -2.45
N ILE A 82 -12.53 -14.17 -3.49
CA ILE A 82 -11.62 -14.12 -4.63
C ILE A 82 -10.37 -13.31 -4.23
N ARG A 83 -9.23 -13.99 -4.11
CA ARG A 83 -7.98 -13.43 -3.61
C ARG A 83 -6.94 -13.16 -4.69
N LEU A 84 -7.07 -13.81 -5.85
CA LEU A 84 -6.14 -13.67 -6.95
C LEU A 84 -6.89 -13.44 -8.26
N LEU A 85 -6.47 -12.40 -8.97
CA LEU A 85 -6.84 -12.11 -10.36
C LEU A 85 -5.54 -11.76 -11.11
N GLN A 86 -5.16 -12.59 -12.08
CA GLN A 86 -3.93 -12.40 -12.86
C GLN A 86 -4.22 -12.53 -14.36
N PRO A 87 -3.73 -11.62 -15.20
CA PRO A 87 -3.89 -11.75 -16.64
C PRO A 87 -3.08 -12.97 -17.11
N PHE A 88 -3.74 -13.86 -17.85
CA PHE A 88 -3.07 -15.03 -18.43
C PHE A 88 -2.72 -14.81 -19.89
N ASN A 89 -3.68 -14.31 -20.66
CA ASN A 89 -3.49 -13.92 -22.05
C ASN A 89 -4.55 -12.85 -22.42
N GLN A 90 -4.62 -12.51 -23.72
CA GLN A 90 -5.56 -11.50 -24.19
C GLN A 90 -7.05 -11.83 -23.93
N SER A 91 -7.43 -13.09 -23.78
CA SER A 91 -8.81 -13.53 -23.64
C SER A 91 -9.12 -14.23 -22.31
N HIS A 92 -8.12 -14.49 -21.48
CA HIS A 92 -8.30 -15.21 -20.23
C HIS A 92 -7.60 -14.53 -19.05
N VAL A 93 -8.30 -14.53 -17.92
CA VAL A 93 -7.78 -14.16 -16.60
C VAL A 93 -7.77 -15.40 -15.72
N PHE A 94 -6.68 -15.64 -15.03
CA PHE A 94 -6.58 -16.67 -14.02
C PHE A 94 -7.06 -16.13 -12.68
N ALA A 95 -8.05 -16.78 -12.08
CA ALA A 95 -8.67 -16.40 -10.83
C ALA A 95 -8.59 -17.51 -9.81
N CYS A 96 -8.36 -17.15 -8.54
CA CYS A 96 -8.44 -18.08 -7.43
C CYS A 96 -9.16 -17.47 -6.23
N GLY A 97 -9.90 -18.32 -5.51
CA GLY A 97 -10.58 -17.96 -4.29
C GLY A 97 -10.38 -19.00 -3.17
N THR A 98 -10.79 -18.62 -1.96
CA THR A 98 -10.63 -19.43 -0.75
C THR A 98 -11.51 -20.68 -0.71
N GLY A 99 -12.61 -20.70 -1.50
CA GLY A 99 -13.52 -21.86 -1.60
C GLY A 99 -14.05 -22.36 -0.26
N SER A 100 -14.25 -21.47 0.73
CA SER A 100 -14.65 -21.88 2.09
C SER A 100 -13.62 -22.82 2.74
N TYR A 101 -12.35 -22.38 2.81
CA TYR A 101 -11.20 -23.18 3.30
C TYR A 101 -10.83 -24.40 2.44
N GLN A 102 -11.29 -24.41 1.19
CA GLN A 102 -10.85 -25.34 0.15
C GLN A 102 -10.53 -24.57 -1.12
N PRO A 103 -9.33 -23.95 -1.20
CA PRO A 103 -9.01 -23.02 -2.27
C PRO A 103 -9.20 -23.62 -3.65
N VAL A 104 -9.79 -22.85 -4.54
CA VAL A 104 -10.16 -23.23 -5.90
C VAL A 104 -9.72 -22.17 -6.91
N CYS A 105 -9.22 -22.63 -8.06
CA CYS A 105 -8.81 -21.77 -9.16
C CYS A 105 -9.55 -22.13 -10.45
N ALA A 106 -9.71 -21.13 -11.33
CA ALA A 106 -10.28 -21.33 -12.67
C ALA A 106 -9.85 -20.22 -13.61
N PHE A 107 -10.07 -20.45 -14.91
CA PHE A 107 -9.97 -19.39 -15.91
C PHE A 107 -11.29 -18.66 -16.09
N ILE A 108 -11.19 -17.36 -16.28
CA ILE A 108 -12.29 -16.50 -16.72
C ILE A 108 -12.01 -16.11 -18.16
N GLN A 109 -12.94 -16.46 -19.05
CA GLN A 109 -12.87 -16.06 -20.44
C GLN A 109 -13.51 -14.68 -20.63
N LEU A 110 -12.79 -13.79 -21.31
CA LEU A 110 -13.28 -12.51 -21.76
C LEU A 110 -13.62 -12.60 -23.24
N GLY A 111 -14.84 -12.24 -23.62
CA GLY A 111 -15.29 -12.29 -25.01
C GLY A 111 -14.50 -11.30 -25.89
N ALA A 112 -14.31 -11.65 -27.17
CA ALA A 112 -13.66 -10.80 -28.13
C ALA A 112 -14.56 -9.60 -28.52
N ARG A 113 -13.97 -8.39 -28.71
CA ARG A 113 -14.64 -7.24 -29.32
C ARG A 113 -14.87 -7.53 -30.81
N GLY A 114 -16.04 -8.08 -31.17
CA GLY A 114 -16.46 -8.23 -32.57
C GLY A 114 -17.29 -7.01 -33.04
N LYS A 115 -17.04 -6.48 -34.19
CA LYS A 115 -17.94 -5.50 -34.86
C LYS A 115 -19.32 -6.15 -35.04
N GLY A 116 -20.31 -5.72 -34.26
CA GLY A 116 -21.70 -6.20 -34.40
C GLY A 116 -22.11 -7.32 -33.40
N ALA A 117 -21.23 -7.83 -32.58
CA ALA A 117 -21.60 -8.79 -31.53
C ALA A 117 -22.17 -8.09 -30.30
N ARG A 118 -23.28 -8.62 -29.75
CA ARG A 118 -23.72 -8.32 -28.39
C ARG A 118 -22.52 -8.48 -27.48
N VAL A 119 -22.31 -7.48 -26.63
CA VAL A 119 -21.28 -7.29 -25.60
C VAL A 119 -20.53 -8.57 -25.20
N PRO A 120 -19.18 -8.53 -25.10
CA PRO A 120 -18.40 -9.67 -24.62
C PRO A 120 -18.88 -10.05 -23.22
N ARG A 121 -19.39 -11.28 -23.08
CA ARG A 121 -19.80 -11.81 -21.79
C ARG A 121 -18.58 -12.40 -21.09
N MET A 122 -18.32 -11.94 -19.87
CA MET A 122 -17.39 -12.58 -18.98
C MET A 122 -17.95 -13.94 -18.55
N GLN A 123 -17.17 -15.01 -18.70
CA GLN A 123 -17.63 -16.36 -18.39
C GLN A 123 -16.58 -17.16 -17.62
N LEU A 124 -17.03 -17.85 -16.55
CA LEU A 124 -16.20 -18.82 -15.84
C LEU A 124 -16.06 -20.08 -16.69
N VAL A 125 -14.82 -20.52 -16.92
CA VAL A 125 -14.52 -21.72 -17.71
C VAL A 125 -14.61 -22.94 -16.78
N MET A 126 -15.77 -23.59 -16.71
CA MET A 126 -16.07 -24.64 -15.72
C MET A 126 -15.13 -25.84 -15.79
N HIS A 127 -14.69 -26.24 -16.98
CA HIS A 127 -13.75 -27.39 -17.15
C HIS A 127 -12.31 -27.04 -16.73
N SER A 128 -12.03 -25.80 -16.36
CA SER A 128 -10.74 -25.35 -15.84
C SER A 128 -10.69 -25.29 -14.31
N LEU A 129 -11.75 -25.68 -13.64
CA LEU A 129 -11.78 -25.72 -12.17
C LEU A 129 -10.72 -26.70 -11.65
N GLU A 130 -9.84 -26.20 -10.79
CA GLU A 130 -8.77 -26.98 -10.21
C GLU A 130 -8.50 -26.58 -8.76
N SER A 131 -7.80 -27.45 -8.01
CA SER A 131 -7.41 -27.14 -6.64
C SER A 131 -6.51 -25.91 -6.57
N GLY A 132 -6.85 -24.98 -5.66
CA GLY A 132 -6.06 -23.79 -5.37
C GLY A 132 -4.97 -24.00 -4.31
N ARG A 133 -4.74 -25.24 -3.85
CA ARG A 133 -3.71 -25.54 -2.87
C ARG A 133 -2.33 -25.09 -3.36
N GLY A 134 -1.62 -24.30 -2.53
CA GLY A 134 -0.34 -23.70 -2.90
C GLY A 134 -0.44 -22.59 -3.95
N ARG A 135 -1.65 -22.15 -4.32
CA ARG A 135 -1.90 -21.07 -5.29
C ARG A 135 -2.71 -19.93 -4.70
N CYS A 136 -3.54 -20.22 -3.70
CA CYS A 136 -4.43 -19.29 -3.05
C CYS A 136 -4.56 -19.65 -1.57
N PRO A 137 -4.80 -18.69 -0.68
CA PRO A 137 -4.93 -18.96 0.75
C PRO A 137 -6.23 -19.72 1.09
N TYR A 138 -6.19 -20.41 2.20
CA TYR A 138 -7.36 -21.08 2.77
C TYR A 138 -8.29 -20.06 3.44
N SER A 139 -7.72 -19.14 4.22
CA SER A 139 -8.46 -18.09 4.92
C SER A 139 -8.53 -16.80 4.10
N PRO A 140 -9.65 -16.06 4.11
CA PRO A 140 -9.75 -14.75 3.50
C PRO A 140 -8.87 -13.69 4.16
N HIS A 141 -8.43 -13.92 5.40
CA HIS A 141 -7.61 -12.99 6.18
C HIS A 141 -6.11 -13.30 6.12
N GLU A 142 -5.73 -14.46 5.59
CA GLU A 142 -4.32 -14.87 5.48
C GLU A 142 -3.52 -13.90 4.60
N PRO A 143 -2.35 -13.42 5.04
CA PRO A 143 -1.43 -12.67 4.21
C PRO A 143 -0.95 -13.52 3.03
N PHE A 144 -1.17 -13.03 1.83
CA PHE A 144 -0.98 -13.79 0.59
C PHE A 144 -0.38 -12.91 -0.51
N THR A 145 0.47 -13.51 -1.32
CA THR A 145 0.93 -12.92 -2.58
C THR A 145 0.92 -13.94 -3.70
N GLY A 146 0.61 -13.51 -4.91
CA GLY A 146 0.63 -14.34 -6.10
C GLY A 146 0.98 -13.52 -7.35
N LEU A 147 1.92 -14.04 -8.15
CA LEU A 147 2.40 -13.45 -9.38
C LEU A 147 2.43 -14.49 -10.49
N LEU A 148 1.70 -14.24 -11.56
CA LEU A 148 1.70 -15.10 -12.75
C LEU A 148 2.68 -14.55 -13.78
N VAL A 149 3.68 -15.36 -14.14
CA VAL A 149 4.70 -15.01 -15.13
C VAL A 149 4.94 -16.20 -16.05
N ASP A 150 4.84 -15.99 -17.36
CA ASP A 150 5.08 -17.02 -18.39
C ASP A 150 4.31 -18.34 -18.18
N GLY A 151 3.09 -18.25 -17.64
CA GLY A 151 2.23 -19.41 -17.37
C GLY A 151 2.55 -20.14 -16.07
N GLU A 152 3.47 -19.63 -15.26
CA GLU A 152 3.80 -20.13 -13.93
C GLU A 152 3.35 -19.16 -12.85
N LEU A 153 2.68 -19.67 -11.83
CA LEU A 153 2.26 -18.90 -10.66
C LEU A 153 3.29 -19.07 -9.54
N TYR A 154 3.87 -17.95 -9.12
CA TYR A 154 4.70 -17.83 -7.93
C TYR A 154 3.83 -17.29 -6.80
N SER A 155 3.68 -18.04 -5.73
CA SER A 155 2.81 -17.65 -4.61
C SER A 155 3.47 -17.87 -3.26
N GLY A 156 3.17 -16.97 -2.32
CA GLY A 156 3.45 -17.13 -0.90
C GLY A 156 2.13 -17.34 -0.16
N THR A 157 1.92 -18.51 0.41
CA THR A 157 0.69 -18.91 1.10
C THR A 157 0.92 -20.14 1.98
N SER A 158 -0.08 -20.50 2.78
CA SER A 158 -0.08 -21.75 3.49
C SER A 158 -0.60 -22.90 2.62
N SER A 159 -0.13 -24.13 2.88
CA SER A 159 -0.56 -25.33 2.18
C SER A 159 -1.56 -26.17 2.95
N ASP A 160 -1.99 -25.70 4.12
CA ASP A 160 -2.92 -26.40 5.00
C ASP A 160 -4.01 -25.49 5.56
N PHE A 161 -5.07 -26.14 6.04
CA PHE A 161 -6.25 -25.48 6.61
C PHE A 161 -5.93 -24.63 7.86
N MET A 162 -4.96 -25.04 8.66
CA MET A 162 -4.59 -24.34 9.91
C MET A 162 -3.67 -23.15 9.69
N GLY A 163 -3.15 -22.98 8.48
CA GLY A 163 -2.21 -21.90 8.17
C GLY A 163 -0.80 -22.13 8.75
N SER A 164 -0.50 -23.34 9.21
CA SER A 164 0.77 -23.64 9.88
C SER A 164 1.92 -23.97 8.91
N SER A 165 1.59 -24.33 7.68
CA SER A 165 2.55 -24.80 6.66
C SER A 165 2.74 -23.75 5.56
N ALA A 166 3.21 -22.55 5.95
CA ALA A 166 3.49 -21.51 4.99
C ALA A 166 4.75 -21.80 4.17
N ALA A 167 4.68 -21.52 2.87
CA ALA A 167 5.76 -21.77 1.93
C ALA A 167 5.67 -20.85 0.72
N PHE A 168 6.77 -20.76 -0.03
CA PHE A 168 6.74 -20.28 -1.40
C PHE A 168 6.46 -21.45 -2.33
N PHE A 169 5.54 -21.20 -3.28
CA PHE A 169 5.14 -22.18 -4.28
C PHE A 169 5.42 -21.65 -5.67
N ARG A 170 5.77 -22.55 -6.56
CA ARG A 170 5.77 -22.37 -8.00
C ARG A 170 4.92 -23.44 -8.62
N THR A 171 3.86 -23.04 -9.30
CA THR A 171 2.89 -23.94 -9.89
C THR A 171 2.70 -23.62 -11.36
N TRP A 172 2.65 -24.66 -12.19
CA TRP A 172 2.29 -24.54 -13.61
C TRP A 172 0.77 -24.42 -13.75
N VAL A 173 0.31 -23.36 -14.42
CA VAL A 173 -1.14 -23.07 -14.52
C VAL A 173 -1.82 -23.82 -15.68
N ARG A 174 -1.04 -24.34 -16.65
CA ARG A 174 -1.51 -25.20 -17.73
C ARG A 174 -0.83 -26.57 -17.64
N GLY A 175 -1.45 -27.54 -17.05
CA GLY A 175 -0.94 -28.92 -17.02
C GLY A 175 -1.95 -29.89 -16.45
N ALA A 176 -2.01 -31.09 -16.99
CA ALA A 176 -2.90 -32.15 -16.52
C ALA A 176 -2.54 -32.69 -15.13
N GLU A 177 -1.39 -32.37 -14.61
CA GLU A 177 -0.93 -32.80 -13.28
C GLU A 177 -0.74 -31.59 -12.37
N GLN A 178 -1.35 -31.65 -11.19
CA GLN A 178 -1.20 -30.67 -10.10
C GLN A 178 0.19 -30.76 -9.46
N SER A 179 1.23 -30.60 -10.26
CA SER A 179 2.60 -30.56 -9.75
C SER A 179 2.94 -29.14 -9.32
N TYR A 180 3.29 -28.98 -8.08
CA TYR A 180 3.87 -27.74 -7.58
C TYR A 180 5.25 -28.00 -6.98
N ILE A 181 6.09 -27.01 -7.08
CA ILE A 181 7.38 -26.97 -6.39
C ILE A 181 7.23 -25.97 -5.24
N ARG A 182 7.70 -26.34 -4.07
CA ARG A 182 7.63 -25.48 -2.90
C ARG A 182 8.94 -25.47 -2.12
N THR A 183 9.12 -24.46 -1.28
CA THR A 183 10.16 -24.47 -0.28
C THR A 183 9.96 -25.60 0.73
N GLU A 184 11.06 -26.09 1.27
CA GLU A 184 11.04 -27.21 2.23
C GLU A 184 10.30 -26.76 3.51
N GLN A 185 9.43 -27.64 4.00
CA GLN A 185 8.76 -27.47 5.31
C GLN A 185 9.63 -28.10 6.39
N ASN A 186 9.38 -27.77 7.62
CA ASN A 186 10.08 -28.28 8.82
C ASN A 186 11.50 -27.76 9.00
N GLN A 187 11.75 -26.54 8.62
CA GLN A 187 12.98 -25.86 8.97
C GLN A 187 12.72 -24.80 10.02
N ASP A 188 13.29 -25.00 11.20
CA ASP A 188 13.18 -24.06 12.32
C ASP A 188 13.98 -22.77 12.10
N HIS A 189 14.40 -22.48 10.86
CA HIS A 189 15.39 -21.45 10.60
C HIS A 189 14.84 -20.25 9.85
N TRP A 190 13.75 -20.40 9.09
CA TRP A 190 13.14 -19.33 8.31
C TRP A 190 11.67 -19.64 7.97
N LEU A 191 10.94 -18.65 7.42
CA LEU A 191 9.49 -18.71 7.20
C LEU A 191 8.70 -19.02 8.48
N HIS A 192 9.12 -18.42 9.59
CA HIS A 192 8.42 -18.54 10.85
C HIS A 192 7.30 -17.50 10.94
N GLU A 193 6.04 -17.97 10.94
CA GLU A 193 4.84 -17.13 10.90
C GLU A 193 4.91 -16.03 9.81
N PRO A 194 5.19 -16.37 8.55
CA PRO A 194 5.42 -15.37 7.52
C PRO A 194 4.14 -14.66 7.12
N ALA A 195 4.24 -13.34 6.95
CA ALA A 195 3.21 -12.52 6.33
C ALA A 195 3.69 -12.07 4.95
N PHE A 196 3.17 -12.69 3.89
CA PHE A 196 3.54 -12.38 2.52
C PHE A 196 2.95 -11.04 2.09
N VAL A 197 3.76 -10.20 1.45
CA VAL A 197 3.40 -8.83 1.08
C VAL A 197 3.20 -8.70 -0.42
N SER A 198 4.23 -9.04 -1.21
CA SER A 198 4.21 -8.88 -2.67
C SER A 198 5.27 -9.73 -3.36
N ALA A 199 5.07 -9.97 -4.66
CA ALA A 199 6.04 -10.63 -5.52
C ALA A 199 6.18 -9.86 -6.83
N TYR A 200 7.42 -9.78 -7.35
CA TYR A 200 7.74 -9.08 -8.59
C TYR A 200 8.76 -9.85 -9.41
N ALA A 201 8.54 -9.95 -10.71
CA ALA A 201 9.57 -10.38 -11.65
C ALA A 201 10.43 -9.16 -11.99
N ILE A 202 11.71 -9.22 -11.66
CA ILE A 202 12.64 -8.10 -11.86
C ILE A 202 13.80 -8.59 -12.75
N PRO A 203 14.08 -7.92 -13.87
CA PRO A 203 15.19 -8.24 -14.73
C PRO A 203 16.52 -8.10 -13.98
N ASP A 204 17.37 -9.13 -14.10
CA ASP A 204 18.74 -9.10 -13.54
C ASP A 204 19.76 -8.70 -14.60
N THR A 205 19.55 -9.10 -15.85
CA THR A 205 20.37 -8.79 -17.02
C THR A 205 19.48 -8.38 -18.19
N TYR A 206 20.05 -8.17 -19.35
CA TYR A 206 19.32 -7.95 -20.59
C TYR A 206 18.67 -9.23 -21.15
N ASN A 207 19.01 -10.40 -20.62
CA ASN A 207 18.45 -11.68 -21.00
C ASN A 207 17.21 -11.99 -20.13
N PRO A 208 15.99 -12.09 -20.69
CA PRO A 208 14.79 -12.41 -19.93
C PRO A 208 14.84 -13.78 -19.21
N HIS A 209 15.76 -14.67 -19.60
CA HIS A 209 15.94 -15.97 -18.93
C HIS A 209 16.64 -15.85 -17.59
N ASP A 210 17.35 -14.75 -17.36
CA ASP A 210 18.01 -14.45 -16.10
C ASP A 210 17.10 -13.69 -15.11
N ASP A 211 15.87 -13.38 -15.52
CA ASP A 211 14.91 -12.73 -14.66
C ASP A 211 14.65 -13.55 -13.39
N LYS A 212 14.47 -12.85 -12.30
CA LYS A 212 14.20 -13.45 -10.99
C LYS A 212 12.90 -12.93 -10.41
N VAL A 213 12.22 -13.78 -9.67
CA VAL A 213 11.08 -13.39 -8.87
C VAL A 213 11.55 -13.06 -7.46
N TYR A 214 11.32 -11.82 -7.05
CA TYR A 214 11.59 -11.33 -5.70
C TYR A 214 10.29 -11.34 -4.92
N ILE A 215 10.28 -12.01 -3.75
CA ILE A 215 9.13 -12.16 -2.89
C ILE A 215 9.43 -11.43 -1.58
N PHE A 216 8.59 -10.46 -1.25
CA PHE A 216 8.70 -9.64 -0.05
C PHE A 216 7.74 -10.15 1.00
N PHE A 217 8.23 -10.35 2.21
CA PHE A 217 7.47 -10.87 3.34
C PHE A 217 8.01 -10.36 4.67
N ARG A 218 7.26 -10.59 5.71
CA ARG A 218 7.69 -10.39 7.11
C ARG A 218 7.62 -11.71 7.82
N GLU A 219 8.49 -11.92 8.78
CA GLU A 219 8.46 -13.10 9.63
C GLU A 219 8.93 -12.78 11.05
N THR A 220 8.57 -13.64 11.99
CA THR A 220 9.14 -13.61 13.33
C THR A 220 10.60 -14.03 13.24
N ALA A 221 11.52 -13.19 13.75
CA ALA A 221 12.95 -13.45 13.71
C ALA A 221 13.31 -14.57 14.67
N MET A 222 14.00 -15.58 14.16
CA MET A 222 14.54 -16.70 14.94
C MET A 222 16.02 -16.49 15.33
N GLU A 223 16.60 -15.37 14.92
CA GLU A 223 17.98 -14.98 15.20
C GLU A 223 18.14 -14.43 16.64
N SER A 224 17.05 -14.02 17.25
CA SER A 224 17.03 -13.57 18.65
C SER A 224 17.15 -14.77 19.60
N GLY A 225 17.97 -14.68 20.63
CA GLY A 225 18.07 -15.71 21.67
C GLY A 225 16.72 -15.94 22.36
N GLN A 226 16.54 -17.10 23.02
CA GLN A 226 15.29 -17.50 23.70
C GLN A 226 14.76 -16.46 24.70
N TRP A 227 15.60 -15.55 25.18
CA TRP A 227 15.31 -14.54 26.19
C TRP A 227 15.07 -13.14 25.59
N GLU A 228 15.30 -12.96 24.28
CA GLU A 228 15.03 -11.68 23.60
C GLU A 228 13.58 -11.62 23.15
N ARG A 229 13.03 -10.40 23.10
CA ARG A 229 11.66 -10.17 22.63
C ARG A 229 11.52 -10.62 21.19
N ARG A 230 10.39 -11.20 20.84
CA ARG A 230 10.05 -11.52 19.44
C ARG A 230 10.20 -10.28 18.58
N HIS A 231 11.09 -10.32 17.60
CA HIS A 231 11.28 -9.28 16.61
C HIS A 231 10.68 -9.71 15.27
N ILE A 232 10.04 -8.79 14.57
CA ILE A 232 9.54 -9.02 13.23
C ILE A 232 10.53 -8.42 12.24
N HIS A 233 11.07 -9.25 11.33
CA HIS A 233 11.96 -8.83 10.27
C HIS A 233 11.22 -8.73 8.95
N ALA A 234 11.48 -7.67 8.19
CA ALA A 234 11.15 -7.59 6.78
C ALA A 234 12.24 -8.32 5.98
N ARG A 235 11.82 -9.20 5.07
CA ARG A 235 12.73 -10.03 4.28
C ARG A 235 12.38 -9.97 2.80
N VAL A 236 13.38 -10.26 1.99
CA VAL A 236 13.20 -10.50 0.56
C VAL A 236 13.81 -11.85 0.20
N ALA A 237 13.03 -12.70 -0.45
CA ALA A 237 13.50 -13.95 -1.04
C ALA A 237 13.61 -13.80 -2.55
N ARG A 238 14.59 -14.47 -3.15
CA ARG A 238 14.86 -14.46 -4.58
C ARG A 238 14.68 -15.87 -5.14
N VAL A 239 13.84 -16.01 -6.16
CA VAL A 239 13.50 -17.27 -6.82
C VAL A 239 13.83 -17.18 -8.30
N CYS A 240 14.41 -18.24 -8.86
CA CYS A 240 14.71 -18.30 -10.28
C CYS A 240 13.44 -18.44 -11.12
N LYS A 241 13.37 -17.68 -12.20
CA LYS A 241 12.41 -17.87 -13.28
C LYS A 241 13.00 -18.88 -14.27
N VAL A 242 12.72 -20.16 -14.06
CA VAL A 242 13.28 -21.25 -14.89
C VAL A 242 12.29 -21.59 -15.99
N ARG A 243 12.73 -21.57 -17.25
CA ARG A 243 11.98 -22.16 -18.37
C ARG A 243 12.06 -23.66 -18.27
N LEU A 244 10.94 -24.34 -18.00
CA LEU A 244 10.84 -25.78 -18.19
C LEU A 244 10.77 -26.05 -19.70
N ALA A 245 11.83 -26.68 -20.24
CA ALA A 245 11.71 -27.36 -21.51
C ALA A 245 10.58 -28.37 -21.39
N SER A 246 9.64 -28.36 -22.32
CA SER A 246 8.33 -29.02 -22.32
C SER A 246 8.32 -30.56 -22.22
N SER A 247 9.43 -31.22 -21.94
CA SER A 247 9.56 -32.69 -22.02
C SER A 247 9.79 -33.44 -20.69
N TRP A 248 9.91 -32.79 -19.53
CA TRP A 248 10.39 -33.46 -18.31
C TRP A 248 9.47 -33.42 -17.09
N LEU A 249 8.16 -33.18 -17.26
CA LEU A 249 7.16 -33.27 -16.20
C LEU A 249 6.67 -34.71 -15.99
N ARG A 250 7.57 -35.66 -15.82
CA ARG A 250 7.15 -36.99 -15.32
C ARG A 250 7.92 -37.31 -14.06
N LYS A 251 7.18 -37.39 -12.96
CA LYS A 251 7.47 -38.00 -11.65
C LYS A 251 8.25 -37.15 -10.63
N GLY A 252 7.57 -36.89 -9.54
CA GLY A 252 8.12 -36.67 -8.22
C GLY A 252 7.93 -35.26 -7.68
N HIS A 253 7.46 -35.18 -6.45
CA HIS A 253 7.52 -33.96 -5.64
C HIS A 253 8.97 -33.46 -5.60
N GLN A 254 9.25 -32.36 -6.26
CA GLN A 254 10.56 -31.75 -6.20
C GLN A 254 10.54 -30.65 -5.13
N HIS A 255 11.35 -30.86 -4.10
CA HIS A 255 11.65 -29.82 -3.12
C HIS A 255 12.67 -28.85 -3.73
N PHE A 256 12.38 -27.54 -3.65
CA PHE A 256 13.44 -26.55 -3.86
C PHE A 256 14.36 -26.58 -2.63
N PRO A 257 15.65 -26.67 -2.81
CA PRO A 257 16.58 -26.30 -1.76
C PRO A 257 16.31 -24.86 -1.37
N GLY A 258 16.36 -24.57 -0.08
CA GLY A 258 16.05 -23.25 0.48
C GLY A 258 16.72 -22.11 -0.26
N PHE A 259 15.95 -21.05 -0.51
CA PHE A 259 16.49 -19.86 -1.17
C PHE A 259 17.16 -18.95 -0.15
N PRO A 260 18.32 -18.38 -0.47
CA PRO A 260 18.93 -17.40 0.40
C PRO A 260 18.02 -16.18 0.53
N ALA A 261 17.66 -15.83 1.75
CA ALA A 261 16.91 -14.62 2.07
C ALA A 261 17.86 -13.56 2.65
N ALA A 262 17.75 -12.33 2.18
CA ALA A 262 18.50 -11.22 2.75
C ALA A 262 17.76 -10.68 4.00
N GLY A 263 18.43 -10.64 5.14
CA GLY A 263 17.92 -10.04 6.36
C GLY A 263 17.96 -8.51 6.29
N SER A 264 16.96 -7.84 6.84
CA SER A 264 16.95 -6.38 7.03
C SER A 264 16.91 -6.06 8.53
N PRO A 265 17.64 -5.04 9.00
CA PRO A 265 17.54 -4.64 10.40
C PRO A 265 16.14 -4.16 10.76
N ALA A 266 15.78 -4.33 12.01
CA ALA A 266 14.45 -4.31 12.60
C ALA A 266 13.60 -3.03 12.45
N HIS A 267 13.99 -2.02 11.70
CA HIS A 267 13.36 -0.69 11.75
C HIS A 267 12.79 -0.18 10.44
N CYS A 268 13.02 -0.86 9.32
CA CYS A 268 12.58 -0.38 8.01
C CYS A 268 12.08 -1.48 7.11
N GLN A 269 11.05 -1.19 6.34
CA GLN A 269 10.50 -2.08 5.34
C GLN A 269 10.81 -1.59 3.93
N THR A 270 10.89 -2.54 3.01
CA THR A 270 11.26 -2.32 1.61
C THR A 270 10.21 -1.48 0.88
N THR A 271 10.64 -0.58 0.01
CA THR A 271 9.80 0.29 -0.81
C THR A 271 9.11 -0.37 -1.97
N LEU A 272 9.28 -1.62 -2.13
CA LEU A 272 8.37 -2.36 -2.97
C LEU A 272 7.27 -2.96 -2.09
N LEU A 273 6.53 -2.07 -1.38
CA LEU A 273 5.29 -2.40 -0.69
C LEU A 273 5.42 -3.16 0.63
N ALA A 274 5.84 -2.51 1.68
CA ALA A 274 5.57 -3.03 3.00
C ALA A 274 5.46 -1.92 4.06
N SER A 275 4.39 -1.92 4.81
CA SER A 275 4.28 -1.16 6.04
C SER A 275 4.93 -1.93 7.19
N ALA A 276 5.78 -1.30 7.99
CA ALA A 276 6.32 -1.90 9.20
C ALA A 276 5.27 -1.87 10.30
N HIS A 277 4.91 -3.05 10.77
CA HIS A 277 4.26 -3.22 12.04
C HIS A 277 5.27 -3.73 13.05
N ARG A 278 5.45 -2.98 14.13
CA ARG A 278 5.75 -3.59 15.40
C ARG A 278 4.39 -3.95 16.01
N ASP A 279 3.93 -5.16 15.78
CA ASP A 279 2.90 -5.73 16.61
C ASP A 279 3.55 -6.13 17.93
N THR A 280 3.42 -5.29 18.92
CA THR A 280 3.58 -5.67 20.30
C THR A 280 2.19 -5.85 20.89
N GLU A 281 1.47 -6.84 20.42
CA GLU A 281 0.43 -7.46 21.23
C GLU A 281 1.10 -8.49 22.15
N ASN A 282 1.58 -8.01 23.27
CA ASN A 282 1.56 -8.76 24.50
C ASN A 282 0.85 -7.89 25.55
N PRO A 283 -0.30 -8.34 26.09
CA PRO A 283 -0.86 -7.71 27.26
C PRO A 283 0.09 -8.02 28.44
N VAL A 284 0.36 -7.03 29.24
CA VAL A 284 1.07 -7.11 30.53
C VAL A 284 2.53 -6.66 30.46
N LEU A 285 2.70 -5.37 30.70
CA LEU A 285 3.34 -4.82 31.91
C LEU A 285 3.19 -3.29 31.86
N PRO A 286 2.69 -2.64 32.89
CA PRO A 286 2.63 -1.18 32.95
C PRO A 286 4.06 -0.65 33.13
N GLY A 287 4.56 0.07 32.08
CA GLY A 287 5.85 0.75 32.19
C GLY A 287 6.74 0.76 30.95
N SER A 288 6.46 0.02 29.88
CA SER A 288 7.21 0.15 28.63
C SER A 288 6.30 0.67 27.54
N GLY A 289 6.37 1.97 27.28
CA GLY A 289 5.71 2.61 26.14
C GLY A 289 6.21 2.01 24.83
N VAL A 290 5.45 1.08 24.27
CA VAL A 290 5.73 0.54 22.95
C VAL A 290 4.97 1.40 21.96
N PHE A 291 5.68 2.26 21.26
CA PHE A 291 5.10 3.09 20.21
C PHE A 291 4.70 2.20 19.02
N SER A 292 3.41 2.21 18.67
CA SER A 292 2.93 1.63 17.41
C SER A 292 3.20 2.61 16.26
N GLY A 293 3.73 2.12 15.15
CA GLY A 293 4.03 3.00 14.03
C GLY A 293 4.20 2.25 12.71
N SER A 294 4.14 2.99 11.63
CA SER A 294 4.41 2.50 10.27
C SER A 294 5.51 3.34 9.64
N ALA A 295 6.37 2.72 8.85
CA ALA A 295 7.44 3.41 8.13
C ALA A 295 7.50 2.95 6.67
N VAL A 296 7.88 3.86 5.79
CA VAL A 296 8.16 3.60 4.36
C VAL A 296 9.63 3.82 4.12
N CYS A 297 10.28 2.83 3.51
CA CYS A 297 11.70 2.88 3.18
C CYS A 297 11.93 2.65 1.69
N VAL A 298 13.00 3.24 1.15
CA VAL A 298 13.47 3.06 -0.23
C VAL A 298 14.75 2.24 -0.24
N TYR A 299 14.78 1.16 -0.99
CA TYR A 299 15.96 0.32 -1.16
C TYR A 299 16.41 0.31 -2.61
N SER A 300 17.71 0.30 -2.82
CA SER A 300 18.26 0.08 -4.14
C SER A 300 18.26 -1.40 -4.50
N MET A 301 17.80 -1.75 -5.70
CA MET A 301 17.92 -3.13 -6.20
C MET A 301 19.39 -3.56 -6.33
N ALA A 302 20.32 -2.62 -6.55
CA ALA A 302 21.75 -2.91 -6.51
C ALA A 302 22.19 -3.38 -5.11
N ALA A 303 21.70 -2.74 -4.03
CA ALA A 303 21.99 -3.16 -2.66
C ALA A 303 21.38 -4.53 -2.34
N VAL A 304 20.16 -4.81 -2.82
CA VAL A 304 19.52 -6.13 -2.68
C VAL A 304 20.36 -7.21 -3.39
N ARG A 305 20.78 -6.96 -4.62
CA ARG A 305 21.63 -7.90 -5.37
C ARG A 305 22.99 -8.09 -4.72
N ALA A 306 23.59 -7.03 -4.19
CA ALA A 306 24.86 -7.10 -3.48
C ALA A 306 24.75 -7.99 -2.24
N ALA A 307 23.67 -7.87 -1.45
CA ALA A 307 23.42 -8.74 -0.31
C ALA A 307 23.32 -10.21 -0.71
N PHE A 308 22.63 -10.56 -1.81
CA PHE A 308 22.57 -11.93 -2.33
C PHE A 308 23.91 -12.44 -2.87
N SER A 309 24.83 -11.57 -3.19
CA SER A 309 26.21 -11.90 -3.60
C SER A 309 27.19 -11.89 -2.43
N GLY A 310 26.76 -11.46 -1.24
CA GLY A 310 27.56 -11.39 -0.02
C GLY A 310 27.71 -12.72 0.71
N PRO A 311 28.26 -12.74 1.91
CA PRO A 311 28.46 -13.96 2.71
C PRO A 311 27.12 -14.57 3.13
N PHE A 312 27.13 -15.88 3.34
CA PHE A 312 26.01 -16.61 3.92
C PHE A 312 26.04 -16.55 5.43
N ALA A 313 24.88 -16.70 6.06
CA ALA A 313 24.75 -16.93 7.47
C ALA A 313 24.51 -18.42 7.76
N HIS A 314 25.01 -18.92 8.90
CA HIS A 314 24.71 -20.26 9.38
C HIS A 314 24.59 -20.28 10.89
N LYS A 315 24.04 -21.36 11.45
CA LYS A 315 23.93 -21.55 12.89
C LYS A 315 25.13 -22.30 13.41
N GLU A 316 25.76 -21.79 14.47
CA GLU A 316 26.94 -22.39 15.09
C GLU A 316 26.79 -22.47 16.62
N GLY A 317 27.43 -23.50 17.20
CA GLY A 317 27.50 -23.69 18.64
C GLY A 317 26.26 -24.28 19.30
N PHE A 318 26.32 -24.51 20.64
CA PHE A 318 25.22 -25.02 21.46
C PHE A 318 24.03 -24.05 21.52
N ASP A 319 24.29 -22.74 21.39
CA ASP A 319 23.28 -21.70 21.44
C ASP A 319 22.57 -21.47 20.10
N TYR A 320 22.93 -22.25 19.06
CA TYR A 320 22.40 -22.09 17.70
C TYR A 320 22.40 -20.65 17.22
N ARG A 321 23.51 -19.91 17.52
CA ARG A 321 23.63 -18.50 17.14
C ARG A 321 23.95 -18.36 15.67
N TRP A 322 23.29 -17.39 15.01
CA TRP A 322 23.61 -17.03 13.64
C TRP A 322 24.94 -16.30 13.57
N VAL A 323 25.84 -16.78 12.71
CA VAL A 323 27.17 -16.22 12.45
C VAL A 323 27.45 -16.19 10.95
N GLU A 324 28.42 -15.37 10.55
CA GLU A 324 28.91 -15.34 9.18
C GLU A 324 29.61 -16.65 8.81
N TYR A 325 29.17 -17.24 7.69
CA TYR A 325 29.85 -18.42 7.15
C TYR A 325 31.17 -18.06 6.47
N LYS A 326 32.28 -18.56 6.98
CA LYS A 326 33.62 -18.30 6.48
C LYS A 326 34.23 -19.50 5.73
N GLY A 327 33.47 -20.57 5.56
CA GLY A 327 33.92 -21.76 4.86
C GLY A 327 33.85 -21.61 3.33
N ARG A 328 34.20 -22.69 2.64
CA ARG A 328 34.12 -22.75 1.18
C ARG A 328 32.66 -22.78 0.70
N VAL A 329 32.34 -21.87 -0.20
CA VAL A 329 31.03 -21.86 -0.90
C VAL A 329 31.15 -22.74 -2.15
N PRO A 330 30.25 -23.70 -2.36
CA PRO A 330 30.33 -24.60 -3.53
C PRO A 330 30.03 -23.85 -4.84
N TYR A 331 30.45 -24.46 -5.96
CA TYR A 331 30.15 -24.00 -7.32
C TYR A 331 29.11 -24.93 -7.98
N PRO A 332 28.09 -24.39 -8.68
CA PRO A 332 27.77 -22.98 -8.79
C PRO A 332 27.35 -22.37 -7.45
N ARG A 333 27.59 -21.06 -7.29
CA ARG A 333 27.20 -20.38 -6.05
C ARG A 333 25.69 -20.62 -5.73
N PRO A 334 25.36 -21.09 -4.53
CA PRO A 334 23.97 -21.29 -4.12
C PRO A 334 23.11 -20.03 -4.33
N GLY A 335 21.90 -20.20 -4.87
CA GLY A 335 21.03 -19.09 -5.27
C GLY A 335 21.31 -18.50 -6.65
N THR A 336 22.28 -19.03 -7.39
CA THR A 336 22.45 -18.74 -8.83
C THR A 336 21.37 -19.49 -9.62
N CYS A 337 20.84 -18.84 -10.64
CA CYS A 337 19.87 -19.47 -11.53
C CYS A 337 20.59 -20.18 -12.67
N PRO A 338 20.16 -21.40 -13.03
CA PRO A 338 20.67 -22.07 -14.21
C PRO A 338 20.25 -21.27 -15.45
N SER A 339 21.22 -20.88 -16.26
CA SER A 339 20.98 -20.22 -17.55
C SER A 339 22.17 -20.41 -18.46
N GLU A 340 21.92 -20.42 -19.76
CA GLU A 340 22.97 -20.49 -20.77
C GLU A 340 23.96 -19.32 -20.70
N THR A 341 23.53 -18.20 -20.18
CA THR A 341 24.36 -17.00 -20.00
C THR A 341 25.36 -17.16 -18.86
N TYR A 342 24.96 -17.92 -17.82
CA TYR A 342 25.81 -18.14 -16.66
C TYR A 342 26.79 -19.31 -16.88
N ASP A 343 26.25 -20.50 -17.21
CA ASP A 343 27.04 -21.68 -17.52
C ASP A 343 26.22 -22.58 -18.48
N PRO A 344 26.69 -22.78 -19.72
CA PRO A 344 25.99 -23.62 -20.71
C PRO A 344 25.76 -25.05 -20.28
N LEU A 345 26.53 -25.57 -19.32
CA LEU A 345 26.41 -26.92 -18.78
C LEU A 345 25.31 -27.04 -17.73
N LEU A 346 24.86 -25.93 -17.17
CA LEU A 346 23.85 -25.88 -16.11
C LEU A 346 22.51 -25.33 -16.66
N GLN A 347 21.78 -26.21 -17.37
CA GLN A 347 20.53 -25.82 -18.02
C GLN A 347 19.32 -25.88 -17.07
N SER A 348 19.42 -26.64 -15.99
CA SER A 348 18.36 -26.79 -14.99
C SER A 348 18.94 -26.96 -13.58
N THR A 349 18.08 -26.77 -12.56
CA THR A 349 18.47 -27.03 -11.16
C THR A 349 18.80 -28.51 -10.88
N LYS A 350 18.45 -29.42 -11.78
CA LYS A 350 18.84 -30.85 -11.70
C LYS A 350 20.30 -31.09 -12.02
N ASP A 351 20.92 -30.18 -12.74
CA ASP A 351 22.32 -30.23 -13.12
C ASP A 351 23.23 -29.71 -12.00
N PHE A 352 22.64 -29.21 -10.91
CA PHE A 352 23.41 -28.77 -9.75
C PHE A 352 24.00 -29.95 -8.98
N PRO A 353 25.28 -29.86 -8.58
CA PRO A 353 25.90 -30.85 -7.71
C PRO A 353 25.17 -30.98 -6.36
N ASP A 354 25.14 -32.18 -5.80
CA ASP A 354 24.55 -32.46 -4.48
C ASP A 354 25.13 -31.57 -3.37
N GLU A 355 26.40 -31.21 -3.47
CA GLU A 355 27.07 -30.29 -2.56
C GLU A 355 26.37 -28.92 -2.51
N VAL A 356 25.92 -28.38 -3.66
CA VAL A 356 25.21 -27.11 -3.77
C VAL A 356 23.83 -27.21 -3.09
N ILE A 357 23.14 -28.30 -3.34
CA ILE A 357 21.80 -28.57 -2.76
C ILE A 357 21.90 -28.72 -1.25
N SER A 358 22.86 -29.49 -0.77
CA SER A 358 23.10 -29.69 0.65
C SER A 358 23.50 -28.40 1.36
N PHE A 359 24.35 -27.59 0.72
CA PHE A 359 24.74 -26.28 1.24
C PHE A 359 23.51 -25.35 1.41
N MET A 360 22.63 -25.30 0.41
CA MET A 360 21.45 -24.43 0.44
C MET A 360 20.48 -24.80 1.58
N ARG A 361 20.41 -26.08 1.96
CA ARG A 361 19.56 -26.55 3.08
C ARG A 361 20.02 -26.03 4.43
N SER A 362 21.31 -25.78 4.61
CA SER A 362 21.89 -25.30 5.89
C SER A 362 22.23 -23.82 5.89
N HIS A 363 22.23 -23.14 4.72
CA HIS A 363 22.62 -21.73 4.57
C HIS A 363 21.57 -20.95 3.79
N GLN A 364 20.40 -20.77 4.40
CA GLN A 364 19.24 -20.16 3.74
C GLN A 364 19.20 -18.64 3.87
N LEU A 365 19.96 -18.08 4.80
CA LEU A 365 20.02 -16.64 5.05
C LEU A 365 21.36 -16.06 4.56
N MET A 366 21.28 -14.82 4.09
CA MET A 366 22.45 -14.00 3.86
C MET A 366 22.84 -13.29 5.16
N TRP A 367 24.15 -13.14 5.37
CA TRP A 367 24.68 -12.49 6.57
C TRP A 367 24.45 -10.98 6.57
N GLU A 368 24.70 -10.34 5.43
CA GLU A 368 24.59 -8.88 5.33
C GLU A 368 23.13 -8.43 5.17
N PRO A 369 22.64 -7.53 6.02
CA PRO A 369 21.32 -6.94 5.85
C PRO A 369 21.30 -5.92 4.71
N VAL A 370 20.13 -5.74 4.09
CA VAL A 370 19.93 -4.65 3.12
C VAL A 370 19.48 -3.39 3.87
N TYR A 371 20.22 -2.32 3.71
CA TYR A 371 19.90 -1.03 4.30
C TYR A 371 19.10 -0.15 3.33
N PRO A 372 18.12 0.62 3.84
CA PRO A 372 17.44 1.62 3.02
C PRO A 372 18.40 2.72 2.57
N GLN A 373 18.05 3.39 1.48
CA GLN A 373 18.80 4.56 1.01
C GLN A 373 18.82 5.64 2.11
N GLY A 374 19.99 6.18 2.38
CA GLY A 374 20.19 7.14 3.48
C GLY A 374 20.12 6.51 4.88
N ARG A 375 20.04 5.18 5.00
CA ARG A 375 19.92 4.42 6.26
C ARG A 375 18.76 4.83 7.17
N GLN A 376 17.75 5.50 6.61
CA GLN A 376 16.58 5.99 7.33
C GLN A 376 15.32 5.76 6.50
N PRO A 377 14.13 5.62 7.15
CA PRO A 377 12.86 5.64 6.44
C PRO A 377 12.62 7.00 5.81
N VAL A 378 11.99 7.01 4.64
CA VAL A 378 11.56 8.24 3.97
C VAL A 378 10.30 8.83 4.60
N LEU A 379 9.45 7.99 5.17
CA LEU A 379 8.22 8.41 5.87
C LEU A 379 8.04 7.58 7.12
N VAL A 380 7.74 8.24 8.23
CA VAL A 380 7.36 7.59 9.49
C VAL A 380 6.00 8.13 9.93
N ARG A 381 5.12 7.24 10.35
CA ARG A 381 3.86 7.55 11.02
C ARG A 381 3.85 6.83 12.35
N ALA A 382 4.14 7.55 13.41
CA ALA A 382 4.09 7.09 14.79
C ALA A 382 3.00 7.86 15.54
N ASP A 383 2.42 7.24 16.55
CA ASP A 383 1.39 7.82 17.42
C ASP A 383 0.13 8.31 16.65
N VAL A 384 -0.16 7.67 15.52
CA VAL A 384 -1.40 7.89 14.76
C VAL A 384 -2.38 6.74 14.99
N PRO A 385 -3.70 7.00 14.93
CA PRO A 385 -4.71 5.97 15.19
C PRO A 385 -4.89 4.94 14.05
N TYR A 386 -4.04 4.98 13.03
CA TYR A 386 -4.10 4.09 11.87
C TYR A 386 -2.75 3.47 11.54
N ARG A 387 -2.79 2.40 10.76
CA ARG A 387 -1.63 1.69 10.24
C ARG A 387 -1.64 1.68 8.71
N LEU A 388 -0.46 1.80 8.09
CA LEU A 388 -0.32 1.70 6.64
C LEU A 388 -0.43 0.24 6.20
N ARG A 389 -1.36 -0.07 5.29
CA ARG A 389 -1.61 -1.44 4.78
C ARG A 389 -1.26 -1.63 3.32
N ARG A 390 -1.45 -0.61 2.50
CA ARG A 390 -1.20 -0.65 1.05
C ARG A 390 -0.35 0.52 0.64
N LEU A 391 0.51 0.32 -0.33
CA LEU A 391 1.34 1.36 -0.93
C LEU A 391 1.33 1.17 -2.44
N LEU A 392 1.09 2.24 -3.18
CA LEU A 392 1.36 2.33 -4.61
C LEU A 392 2.31 3.47 -4.87
N VAL A 393 3.16 3.31 -5.86
CA VAL A 393 4.10 4.34 -6.29
C VAL A 393 3.84 4.68 -7.75
N HIS A 394 3.70 5.97 -8.04
CA HIS A 394 3.62 6.48 -9.40
C HIS A 394 4.75 7.46 -9.64
N ARG A 395 5.64 7.14 -10.57
CA ARG A 395 6.68 8.06 -11.00
C ARG A 395 6.08 9.07 -11.96
N LEU A 396 6.11 10.33 -11.57
CA LEU A 396 5.70 11.44 -12.39
C LEU A 396 6.93 12.15 -12.94
N ASP A 397 7.11 12.08 -14.25
CA ASP A 397 8.19 12.75 -14.96
C ASP A 397 7.74 14.14 -15.38
N THR A 398 8.44 15.18 -14.90
CA THR A 398 8.27 16.53 -15.40
C THR A 398 9.50 16.92 -16.23
N GLU A 399 9.45 18.02 -16.98
CA GLU A 399 10.57 18.40 -17.85
C GLU A 399 11.89 18.63 -17.08
N SER A 400 11.83 18.99 -15.81
CA SER A 400 13.00 19.32 -15.02
C SER A 400 13.37 18.26 -13.99
N ARG A 401 12.42 17.41 -13.55
CA ARG A 401 12.60 16.49 -12.42
C ARG A 401 11.63 15.34 -12.44
N HIS A 402 11.97 14.30 -11.67
CA HIS A 402 11.10 13.18 -11.35
C HIS A 402 10.56 13.32 -9.93
N TYR A 403 9.29 12.98 -9.74
CA TYR A 403 8.64 12.89 -8.43
C TYR A 403 8.09 11.47 -8.26
N ASP A 404 8.41 10.84 -7.15
CA ASP A 404 7.78 9.58 -6.79
C ASP A 404 6.57 9.87 -5.89
N MET A 405 5.37 9.66 -6.44
CA MET A 405 4.11 9.86 -5.75
C MET A 405 3.71 8.59 -5.02
N LEU A 406 3.55 8.67 -3.72
CA LEU A 406 3.12 7.57 -2.88
C LEU A 406 1.62 7.70 -2.57
N PHE A 407 0.88 6.63 -2.77
CA PHE A 407 -0.51 6.48 -2.33
C PHE A 407 -0.55 5.38 -1.28
N LEU A 408 -0.86 5.76 -0.04
CA LEU A 408 -0.79 4.88 1.12
C LEU A 408 -2.19 4.61 1.66
N GLY A 409 -2.65 3.38 1.58
CA GLY A 409 -3.92 2.94 2.15
C GLY A 409 -3.76 2.50 3.60
N THR A 410 -4.71 2.87 4.46
CA THR A 410 -4.69 2.61 5.89
C THR A 410 -5.72 1.56 6.31
N ASP A 411 -5.66 1.12 7.56
CA ASP A 411 -6.62 0.19 8.16
C ASP A 411 -7.88 0.87 8.69
N ASP A 412 -7.89 2.21 8.78
CA ASP A 412 -9.07 3.01 9.15
C ASP A 412 -9.83 3.60 7.94
N GLY A 413 -9.42 3.28 6.71
CA GLY A 413 -10.11 3.70 5.49
C GLY A 413 -9.69 5.05 4.93
N LYS A 414 -8.43 5.42 5.10
CA LYS A 414 -7.86 6.63 4.53
C LYS A 414 -6.85 6.30 3.43
N VAL A 415 -6.70 7.20 2.48
CA VAL A 415 -5.61 7.21 1.51
C VAL A 415 -4.78 8.46 1.71
N LEU A 416 -3.50 8.29 1.99
CA LEU A 416 -2.54 9.39 2.09
C LEU A 416 -1.85 9.56 0.74
N LYS A 417 -1.82 10.78 0.23
CA LYS A 417 -1.07 11.16 -0.97
C LYS A 417 0.18 11.92 -0.55
N VAL A 418 1.34 11.38 -0.89
CA VAL A 418 2.64 11.90 -0.48
C VAL A 418 3.56 12.02 -1.68
N ALA A 419 4.23 13.15 -1.86
CA ALA A 419 5.26 13.32 -2.87
C ALA A 419 6.64 13.17 -2.26
N LEU A 420 7.51 12.42 -2.94
CA LEU A 420 8.94 12.40 -2.67
C LEU A 420 9.63 13.27 -3.72
N ALA A 421 10.28 14.34 -3.27
CA ALA A 421 10.96 15.30 -4.12
C ALA A 421 12.43 15.42 -3.73
N GLY A 422 13.34 15.47 -4.71
CA GLY A 422 14.76 15.72 -4.47
C GLY A 422 15.72 14.64 -4.94
N GLY A 423 16.98 15.01 -5.05
CA GLY A 423 18.05 14.18 -5.61
C GLY A 423 18.83 13.39 -4.56
N VAL A 424 19.70 12.53 -5.07
CA VAL A 424 20.47 11.49 -4.37
C VAL A 424 21.39 11.98 -3.24
N SER A 425 21.71 13.28 -3.17
CA SER A 425 22.76 13.80 -2.27
C SER A 425 22.30 14.23 -0.88
N ARG A 426 21.00 14.50 -0.66
CA ARG A 426 20.46 14.94 0.66
C ARG A 426 19.28 14.09 1.17
N GLY A 427 18.96 12.99 0.49
CA GLY A 427 17.71 12.26 0.73
C GLY A 427 16.48 12.98 0.14
N PRO A 428 15.38 12.24 -0.13
CA PRO A 428 14.16 12.84 -0.66
C PRO A 428 13.46 13.70 0.39
N GLU A 429 13.02 14.91 0.00
CA GLU A 429 12.08 15.69 0.79
C GLU A 429 10.69 15.04 0.69
N VAL A 430 10.07 14.83 1.84
CA VAL A 430 8.74 14.18 1.94
C VAL A 430 7.68 15.25 2.12
N ILE A 431 6.72 15.28 1.21
CA ILE A 431 5.65 16.27 1.18
C ILE A 431 4.31 15.55 1.30
N SER A 432 3.65 15.67 2.46
CA SER A 432 2.28 15.17 2.63
C SER A 432 1.31 16.12 1.95
N LEU A 433 0.65 15.66 0.87
CA LEU A 433 -0.23 16.49 0.05
C LEU A 433 -1.68 16.44 0.53
N GLU A 434 -2.19 15.23 0.69
CA GLU A 434 -3.59 15.01 1.03
C GLU A 434 -3.77 13.79 1.92
N GLU A 435 -4.78 13.85 2.78
CA GLU A 435 -5.33 12.74 3.53
C GLU A 435 -6.81 12.59 3.16
N ILE A 436 -7.16 11.48 2.50
CA ILE A 436 -8.46 11.28 1.88
C ILE A 436 -9.21 10.17 2.63
N SER A 437 -10.27 10.49 3.35
CA SER A 437 -11.14 9.47 3.96
C SER A 437 -12.05 8.87 2.89
N VAL A 438 -11.86 7.60 2.55
CA VAL A 438 -12.62 6.91 1.48
C VAL A 438 -13.82 6.15 2.03
N THR A 439 -13.90 5.94 3.34
CA THR A 439 -15.02 5.28 4.02
C THR A 439 -15.61 6.19 5.08
N LYS A 440 -16.93 6.12 5.28
CA LYS A 440 -17.62 6.88 6.34
C LYS A 440 -17.44 6.25 7.73
N VAL A 441 -17.33 4.93 7.74
CA VAL A 441 -17.06 4.13 8.94
C VAL A 441 -15.66 3.58 8.80
N PRO A 442 -14.81 3.62 9.84
CA PRO A 442 -13.46 3.06 9.78
C PRO A 442 -13.49 1.63 9.26
N SER A 443 -12.80 1.39 8.16
CA SER A 443 -12.77 0.10 7.47
C SER A 443 -11.47 -0.04 6.70
N PRO A 444 -10.79 -1.17 6.78
CA PRO A 444 -9.48 -1.33 6.17
C PRO A 444 -9.55 -1.25 4.64
N ILE A 445 -8.55 -0.59 4.07
CA ILE A 445 -8.29 -0.65 2.63
C ILE A 445 -7.78 -2.07 2.30
N LEU A 446 -8.51 -2.79 1.45
CA LEU A 446 -8.22 -4.18 1.09
C LEU A 446 -7.25 -4.28 -0.09
N ASP A 447 -7.50 -3.54 -1.15
CA ASP A 447 -6.61 -3.44 -2.31
C ASP A 447 -6.67 -2.05 -2.95
N MET A 448 -5.63 -1.70 -3.68
CA MET A 448 -5.55 -0.46 -4.47
C MET A 448 -4.88 -0.75 -5.80
N LYS A 449 -5.37 -0.11 -6.87
CA LYS A 449 -4.75 -0.16 -8.20
C LYS A 449 -4.71 1.22 -8.81
N LEU A 450 -3.60 1.51 -9.46
CA LEU A 450 -3.36 2.76 -10.17
C LEU A 450 -3.60 2.57 -11.67
N SER A 451 -4.21 3.55 -12.30
CA SER A 451 -4.30 3.70 -13.74
C SER A 451 -3.64 5.02 -14.16
N PRO A 452 -2.33 4.99 -14.48
CA PRO A 452 -1.59 6.19 -14.89
C PRO A 452 -2.13 6.83 -16.17
N LYS A 453 -2.54 6.03 -17.17
CA LYS A 453 -3.11 6.55 -18.43
C LYS A 453 -4.41 7.33 -18.23
N ARG A 454 -5.22 6.91 -17.26
CA ARG A 454 -6.50 7.53 -16.92
C ARG A 454 -6.37 8.57 -15.81
N GLN A 455 -5.23 8.65 -15.17
CA GLN A 455 -4.99 9.48 -13.98
C GLN A 455 -5.97 9.16 -12.84
N GLU A 456 -6.19 7.87 -12.60
CA GLU A 456 -7.18 7.36 -11.65
C GLU A 456 -6.57 6.36 -10.68
N LEU A 457 -7.09 6.35 -9.45
CA LEU A 457 -6.79 5.40 -8.39
C LEU A 457 -8.06 4.65 -8.02
N PHE A 458 -8.03 3.34 -8.05
CA PHE A 458 -9.10 2.46 -7.58
C PHE A 458 -8.78 1.97 -6.18
N VAL A 459 -9.72 2.14 -5.26
CA VAL A 459 -9.56 1.79 -3.84
C VAL A 459 -10.70 0.91 -3.41
N SER A 460 -10.39 -0.27 -2.90
CA SER A 460 -11.38 -1.21 -2.39
C SER A 460 -11.34 -1.33 -0.88
N SER A 461 -12.51 -1.53 -0.29
CA SER A 461 -12.73 -1.76 1.14
C SER A 461 -13.82 -2.81 1.33
N THR A 462 -14.15 -3.15 2.58
CA THR A 462 -15.31 -4.00 2.87
C THR A 462 -16.64 -3.36 2.47
N HIS A 463 -16.69 -2.03 2.39
CA HIS A 463 -17.92 -1.27 2.14
C HIS A 463 -18.12 -0.86 0.68
N GLY A 464 -17.11 -0.93 -0.14
CA GLY A 464 -17.26 -0.53 -1.53
C GLY A 464 -15.95 -0.39 -2.30
N LEU A 465 -16.12 -0.10 -3.58
CA LEU A 465 -15.06 0.21 -4.52
C LEU A 465 -15.20 1.64 -4.99
N LEU A 466 -14.19 2.46 -4.74
CA LEU A 466 -14.14 3.86 -5.16
C LEU A 466 -13.11 4.05 -6.27
N GLN A 467 -13.45 4.96 -7.17
CA GLN A 467 -12.56 5.56 -8.16
C GLN A 467 -12.23 6.98 -7.69
N LEU A 468 -10.96 7.31 -7.61
CA LEU A 468 -10.45 8.61 -7.21
C LEU A 468 -9.58 9.19 -8.33
N SER A 469 -9.71 10.48 -8.60
CA SER A 469 -8.74 11.18 -9.46
C SER A 469 -7.40 11.31 -8.75
N LEU A 470 -6.28 11.14 -9.48
CA LEU A 470 -4.94 11.37 -8.93
C LEU A 470 -4.67 12.85 -8.63
N TYR A 471 -5.42 13.74 -9.27
CA TYR A 471 -5.37 15.17 -9.04
C TYR A 471 -6.74 15.70 -8.59
N ARG A 472 -6.73 16.62 -7.65
CA ARG A 472 -7.91 17.33 -7.16
C ARG A 472 -7.61 18.82 -7.03
N CYS A 473 -7.08 19.40 -8.10
CA CYS A 473 -6.51 20.74 -8.12
C CYS A 473 -7.52 21.82 -7.73
N GLU A 474 -8.80 21.60 -8.03
CA GLU A 474 -9.89 22.48 -7.66
C GLU A 474 -10.06 22.69 -6.14
N LEU A 475 -9.55 21.75 -5.34
CA LEU A 475 -9.63 21.82 -3.87
C LEU A 475 -8.58 22.71 -3.24
N TYR A 476 -7.49 23.02 -3.97
CA TYR A 476 -6.37 23.79 -3.43
C TYR A 476 -6.64 25.30 -3.36
N GLY A 477 -7.72 25.79 -3.95
CA GLY A 477 -8.13 27.17 -3.89
C GLY A 477 -8.23 27.85 -5.25
N LYS A 478 -8.53 29.17 -5.22
CA LYS A 478 -8.82 29.95 -6.43
C LYS A 478 -7.74 30.98 -6.75
N THR A 479 -6.62 30.95 -6.06
CA THR A 479 -5.51 31.91 -6.25
C THR A 479 -4.24 31.18 -6.68
N CYS A 480 -3.35 31.90 -7.35
CA CYS A 480 -2.02 31.40 -7.68
C CYS A 480 -1.27 30.92 -6.43
N THR A 481 -1.33 31.74 -5.38
CA THR A 481 -0.71 31.44 -4.09
C THR A 481 -1.19 30.12 -3.50
N ASP A 482 -2.50 29.88 -3.52
CA ASP A 482 -3.09 28.61 -3.01
C ASP A 482 -2.59 27.39 -3.81
N CYS A 483 -2.57 27.51 -5.14
CA CYS A 483 -2.11 26.45 -6.03
C CYS A 483 -0.62 26.14 -5.87
N CYS A 484 0.18 27.19 -5.69
CA CYS A 484 1.63 27.07 -5.50
C CYS A 484 1.96 26.42 -4.14
N LEU A 485 1.27 26.82 -3.07
CA LEU A 485 1.46 26.28 -1.72
C LEU A 485 0.99 24.81 -1.58
N ALA A 486 0.08 24.35 -2.43
CA ALA A 486 -0.35 22.95 -2.44
C ALA A 486 0.80 21.98 -2.75
N ARG A 487 1.83 22.42 -3.50
CA ARG A 487 3.02 21.64 -3.85
C ARG A 487 2.71 20.32 -4.56
N ASP A 488 1.51 20.18 -5.12
CA ASP A 488 1.10 18.97 -5.79
C ASP A 488 1.67 18.92 -7.22
N PRO A 489 2.54 17.94 -7.56
CA PRO A 489 3.14 17.85 -8.89
C PRO A 489 2.13 17.62 -10.02
N TYR A 490 0.93 17.14 -9.70
CA TYR A 490 -0.16 16.96 -10.68
C TYR A 490 -0.87 18.26 -11.03
N CYS A 491 -0.63 19.37 -10.29
CA CYS A 491 -1.38 20.61 -10.43
C CYS A 491 -0.48 21.80 -10.76
N THR A 492 -0.98 22.72 -11.59
CA THR A 492 -0.31 23.95 -11.96
C THR A 492 -1.29 25.09 -12.01
N TRP A 493 -0.83 26.33 -11.77
CA TRP A 493 -1.62 27.52 -12.00
C TRP A 493 -1.55 27.96 -13.47
N ASP A 494 -2.69 28.05 -14.15
CA ASP A 494 -2.80 28.38 -15.58
C ASP A 494 -3.08 29.86 -15.87
N SER A 495 -2.89 30.73 -14.90
CA SER A 495 -3.21 32.16 -14.86
C SER A 495 -4.67 32.47 -14.50
N ARG A 496 -5.55 31.48 -14.33
CA ARG A 496 -6.95 31.66 -13.95
C ARG A 496 -7.39 30.69 -12.83
N THR A 497 -6.96 29.43 -12.95
CA THR A 497 -7.35 28.36 -12.02
C THR A 497 -6.18 27.43 -11.71
N CYS A 498 -6.25 26.75 -10.59
CA CYS A 498 -5.40 25.62 -10.33
C CYS A 498 -5.91 24.43 -11.14
N ALA A 499 -5.14 24.02 -12.14
CA ALA A 499 -5.53 23.06 -13.17
C ALA A 499 -4.58 21.85 -13.20
N PRO A 500 -5.04 20.68 -13.71
CA PRO A 500 -4.17 19.52 -13.89
C PRO A 500 -2.99 19.82 -14.81
N HIS A 501 -1.81 19.32 -14.42
CA HIS A 501 -0.61 19.41 -15.24
C HIS A 501 -0.65 18.29 -16.32
N LEU A 502 -1.12 18.63 -17.51
CA LEU A 502 -1.10 17.72 -18.65
C LEU A 502 0.25 17.82 -19.37
N LEU A 503 0.95 16.69 -19.48
CA LEU A 503 2.28 16.58 -20.11
C LEU A 503 2.29 16.97 -21.60
N THR A 504 1.12 17.07 -22.25
CA THR A 504 0.97 17.24 -23.70
C THR A 504 0.78 18.69 -24.16
N GLU A 505 0.55 19.62 -23.27
CA GLU A 505 0.30 21.02 -23.64
C GLU A 505 1.57 21.87 -23.64
N LYS A 506 1.86 22.49 -24.79
CA LYS A 506 2.94 23.50 -24.93
C LYS A 506 2.75 24.65 -23.93
N ARG A 507 3.78 24.93 -23.18
CA ARG A 507 3.82 25.86 -22.04
C ARG A 507 3.48 27.30 -22.39
N ARG A 508 2.50 27.83 -21.70
CA ARG A 508 2.50 29.23 -21.24
C ARG A 508 2.97 29.24 -19.80
N ALA A 509 3.59 30.34 -19.37
CA ALA A 509 4.15 30.46 -18.02
C ALA A 509 3.16 29.93 -16.96
N ARG A 510 3.49 28.79 -16.35
CA ARG A 510 2.66 28.13 -15.33
C ARG A 510 3.46 28.12 -14.03
N CYS A 511 2.80 28.49 -12.95
CA CYS A 511 3.41 28.43 -11.62
C CYS A 511 3.28 27.00 -11.08
N GLN A 512 4.42 26.38 -10.81
CA GLN A 512 4.52 25.14 -10.07
C GLN A 512 5.87 25.09 -9.36
N ASP A 513 5.86 25.11 -8.03
CA ASP A 513 7.08 24.99 -7.23
C ASP A 513 6.89 23.97 -6.09
N VAL A 514 7.11 22.72 -6.42
CA VAL A 514 6.95 21.60 -5.46
C VAL A 514 8.00 21.66 -4.35
N LEU A 515 9.20 22.18 -4.62
CA LEU A 515 10.31 22.18 -3.66
C LEU A 515 10.32 23.41 -2.75
N LYS A 516 10.31 24.59 -3.35
CA LYS A 516 10.50 25.83 -2.57
C LYS A 516 9.19 26.32 -1.98
N ALA A 517 8.07 26.12 -2.70
CA ALA A 517 6.77 26.69 -2.38
C ALA A 517 6.89 28.19 -2.09
N ASP A 518 7.51 28.91 -3.04
CA ASP A 518 7.71 30.36 -2.94
C ASP A 518 6.73 31.11 -3.86
N PRO A 519 5.50 31.38 -3.39
CA PRO A 519 4.51 32.09 -4.18
C PRO A 519 4.90 33.56 -4.40
N LEU A 520 5.74 34.14 -3.54
CA LEU A 520 6.16 35.55 -3.67
C LEU A 520 6.97 35.80 -4.94
N SER A 521 7.75 34.79 -5.37
CA SER A 521 8.54 34.91 -6.60
C SER A 521 7.76 34.54 -7.87
N GLN A 522 6.62 33.85 -7.75
CA GLN A 522 5.93 33.26 -8.89
C GLN A 522 4.51 33.78 -9.14
N CYS A 523 3.86 34.35 -8.11
CA CYS A 523 2.50 34.83 -8.16
C CYS A 523 2.43 36.35 -8.05
N GLN A 524 1.63 36.98 -8.90
CA GLN A 524 1.40 38.44 -8.87
C GLN A 524 0.28 38.83 -7.89
N ASP A 525 -0.51 37.87 -7.42
CA ASP A 525 -1.68 38.04 -6.56
C ASP A 525 -1.38 38.07 -5.05
N THR A 526 -0.09 38.21 -4.68
CA THR A 526 0.34 38.20 -3.27
C THR A 526 -0.06 39.46 -2.49
N ALA A 527 -0.45 40.53 -3.16
CA ALA A 527 -0.73 41.84 -2.55
C ALA A 527 -2.20 42.06 -2.16
N GLU A 528 -3.14 41.33 -2.72
CA GLU A 528 -4.57 41.48 -2.40
C GLU A 528 -5.06 40.26 -1.63
N GLY A 529 -5.00 40.37 -0.29
CA GLY A 529 -5.63 39.38 0.58
C GLY A 529 -7.10 39.22 0.21
N THR A 530 -7.50 38.01 -0.16
CA THR A 530 -8.91 37.65 -0.11
C THR A 530 -9.41 38.05 1.26
N ALA A 531 -10.37 39.01 1.32
CA ALA A 531 -10.94 39.49 2.56
C ALA A 531 -11.37 38.27 3.39
N ALA A 532 -10.75 38.08 4.54
CA ALA A 532 -11.07 36.98 5.42
C ALA A 532 -12.54 37.08 5.77
N VAL A 533 -13.23 35.96 5.72
CA VAL A 533 -14.64 35.91 6.10
C VAL A 533 -14.74 36.27 7.59
N GLU A 534 -15.34 37.42 7.88
CA GLU A 534 -15.63 37.82 9.25
C GLU A 534 -16.93 37.14 9.71
N LYS A 535 -16.87 36.41 10.83
CA LYS A 535 -18.01 35.73 11.43
C LYS A 535 -18.23 36.26 12.84
N VAL A 536 -19.46 36.62 13.17
CA VAL A 536 -19.84 36.94 14.54
C VAL A 536 -20.32 35.65 15.21
N VAL A 537 -19.72 35.31 16.36
CA VAL A 537 -20.09 34.15 17.16
C VAL A 537 -20.55 34.62 18.54
N PHE A 538 -21.70 34.11 18.96
CA PHE A 538 -22.24 34.33 20.30
C PHE A 538 -22.03 33.09 21.15
N GLY A 539 -21.39 33.23 22.28
CA GLY A 539 -21.19 32.15 23.24
C GLY A 539 -21.86 32.51 24.57
N VAL A 540 -22.33 31.51 25.31
CA VAL A 540 -22.95 31.68 26.61
C VAL A 540 -21.92 31.60 27.71
N GLU A 541 -21.92 32.53 28.65
CA GLU A 541 -21.00 32.56 29.80
C GLU A 541 -21.02 31.21 30.55
N LYS A 542 -19.84 30.72 30.96
CA LYS A 542 -19.59 29.40 31.60
C LYS A 542 -19.76 28.17 30.71
N ASN A 543 -20.28 28.29 29.48
CA ASN A 543 -20.31 27.20 28.50
C ASN A 543 -19.03 27.17 27.64
N SER A 544 -18.82 26.10 26.90
CA SER A 544 -17.72 26.01 25.93
C SER A 544 -18.16 26.55 24.57
N THR A 545 -17.23 27.16 23.85
CA THR A 545 -17.43 27.67 22.49
C THR A 545 -16.32 27.16 21.57
N PHE A 546 -16.69 26.74 20.36
CA PHE A 546 -15.76 26.25 19.35
C PHE A 546 -15.71 27.20 18.14
N LEU A 547 -14.52 27.62 17.78
CA LEU A 547 -14.26 28.42 16.59
C LEU A 547 -13.59 27.54 15.55
N GLU A 548 -14.32 27.24 14.47
CA GLU A 548 -13.84 26.33 13.43
C GLU A 548 -12.78 26.98 12.54
N CYS A 549 -11.68 26.30 12.31
CA CYS A 549 -10.68 26.70 11.32
C CYS A 549 -9.98 25.47 10.77
N LEU A 550 -10.18 25.20 9.49
CA LEU A 550 -9.65 24.05 8.81
C LEU A 550 -8.42 24.45 7.98
N ALA A 551 -7.33 23.74 8.21
CA ALA A 551 -6.17 23.80 7.32
C ALA A 551 -6.57 23.23 5.95
N ARG A 552 -6.11 23.89 4.87
CA ARG A 552 -6.37 23.42 3.49
C ARG A 552 -5.40 22.34 3.05
N SER A 553 -4.26 22.24 3.71
CA SER A 553 -3.18 21.29 3.41
C SER A 553 -2.65 20.71 4.72
N PRO A 554 -2.25 19.44 4.75
CA PRO A 554 -1.56 18.82 5.89
C PRO A 554 -0.22 19.49 6.23
N GLN A 555 0.30 20.34 5.36
CA GLN A 555 1.53 21.11 5.55
C GLN A 555 1.31 22.43 6.29
N THR A 556 0.06 22.87 6.40
CA THR A 556 -0.31 24.14 7.02
C THR A 556 -0.35 24.01 8.53
N THR A 557 0.37 24.86 9.22
CA THR A 557 0.24 25.01 10.68
C THR A 557 -0.78 26.09 10.98
N ILE A 558 -1.80 25.80 11.79
CA ILE A 558 -2.79 26.78 12.23
C ILE A 558 -2.26 27.51 13.46
N ARG A 559 -2.29 28.83 13.40
CA ARG A 559 -1.97 29.74 14.51
C ARG A 559 -3.18 30.61 14.81
N TRP A 560 -3.52 30.74 16.08
CA TRP A 560 -4.59 31.59 16.54
C TRP A 560 -4.04 32.84 17.21
N LEU A 561 -4.55 33.99 16.80
CA LEU A 561 -4.29 35.27 17.44
C LEU A 561 -5.59 35.83 18.04
N VAL A 562 -5.49 36.45 19.20
CA VAL A 562 -6.61 37.15 19.83
C VAL A 562 -6.30 38.61 20.08
N ARG A 563 -7.26 39.49 19.76
CA ARG A 563 -7.20 40.92 20.07
C ARG A 563 -8.39 41.22 20.99
N ARG A 564 -8.07 41.70 22.19
CA ARG A 564 -9.05 42.09 23.21
C ARG A 564 -9.02 43.63 23.33
N GLY A 565 -9.97 44.33 22.66
CA GLY A 565 -10.03 45.79 22.58
C GLY A 565 -9.39 46.37 21.30
N GLU A 566 -9.72 47.64 20.99
CA GLU A 566 -9.35 48.24 19.71
C GLU A 566 -7.89 48.65 19.61
N GLU A 567 -7.22 48.88 20.74
CA GLU A 567 -5.81 49.39 20.77
C GLU A 567 -4.79 48.31 21.19
N THR A 568 -5.20 47.07 21.46
CA THR A 568 -4.27 46.04 21.93
C THR A 568 -3.62 45.26 20.78
N ALA A 569 -2.32 45.05 20.87
CA ALA A 569 -1.60 44.19 19.92
C ALA A 569 -2.17 42.74 19.97
N PRO A 570 -2.29 42.05 18.83
CA PRO A 570 -2.73 40.70 18.81
C PRO A 570 -1.78 39.76 19.57
N SER A 571 -2.32 38.94 20.46
CA SER A 571 -1.55 37.95 21.23
C SER A 571 -1.84 36.53 20.71
N GLU A 572 -0.79 35.69 20.72
CA GLU A 572 -0.93 34.31 20.29
C GLU A 572 -1.66 33.46 21.33
N VAL A 573 -2.69 32.75 20.89
CA VAL A 573 -3.44 31.78 21.73
C VAL A 573 -2.67 30.47 21.78
N ARG A 574 -2.29 30.06 22.99
CA ARG A 574 -1.59 28.81 23.24
C ARG A 574 -2.46 27.83 24.03
N ASN A 575 -2.17 26.53 23.89
CA ASN A 575 -2.82 25.51 24.67
C ASN A 575 -2.60 25.73 26.16
N ASN A 576 -3.70 25.80 26.89
CA ASN A 576 -3.70 25.87 28.35
C ASN A 576 -5.01 25.21 28.90
N GLY A 577 -5.29 25.33 30.19
CA GLY A 577 -6.55 24.79 30.76
C GLY A 577 -7.83 25.42 30.23
N HIS A 578 -7.77 26.61 29.63
CA HIS A 578 -8.88 27.39 29.12
C HIS A 578 -9.02 27.32 27.60
N PHE A 579 -7.92 27.42 26.86
CA PHE A 579 -7.85 27.32 25.40
C PHE A 579 -7.23 26.00 24.96
N LEU A 580 -7.90 25.32 24.01
CA LEU A 580 -7.36 24.14 23.32
C LEU A 580 -7.36 24.40 21.82
N VAL A 581 -6.16 24.49 21.25
CA VAL A 581 -5.97 24.53 19.80
C VAL A 581 -6.01 23.10 19.29
N LEU A 582 -7.02 22.80 18.49
CA LEU A 582 -7.27 21.49 17.86
C LEU A 582 -7.04 21.59 16.35
N GLU A 583 -6.91 20.45 15.69
CA GLU A 583 -6.73 20.39 14.22
C GLU A 583 -7.86 21.08 13.44
N GLN A 584 -9.08 21.11 13.99
CA GLN A 584 -10.26 21.66 13.34
C GLN A 584 -10.65 23.05 13.84
N GLY A 585 -9.91 23.60 14.80
CA GLY A 585 -10.25 24.93 15.35
C GLY A 585 -9.77 25.17 16.79
N LEU A 586 -10.33 26.18 17.40
CA LEU A 586 -10.06 26.59 18.77
C LEU A 586 -11.25 26.30 19.68
N LEU A 587 -11.05 25.49 20.70
CA LEU A 587 -12.03 25.26 21.76
C LEU A 587 -11.72 26.19 22.95
N ILE A 588 -12.67 27.04 23.32
CA ILE A 588 -12.63 27.85 24.52
C ILE A 588 -13.51 27.19 25.59
N ARG A 589 -12.91 26.78 26.71
CA ARG A 589 -13.61 26.15 27.82
C ARG A 589 -14.11 27.21 28.81
N GLN A 590 -15.30 27.03 29.36
CA GLN A 590 -15.84 27.92 30.38
C GLN A 590 -15.73 29.40 30.01
N LEU A 591 -16.41 29.78 28.91
CA LEU A 591 -16.37 31.12 28.34
C LEU A 591 -16.60 32.19 29.41
N ALA A 592 -15.75 33.20 29.44
CA ALA A 592 -15.83 34.32 30.35
C ALA A 592 -15.92 35.65 29.55
N ARG A 593 -16.27 36.73 30.25
CA ARG A 593 -16.38 38.06 29.62
C ARG A 593 -15.06 38.55 29.08
N GLU A 594 -13.96 38.15 29.69
CA GLU A 594 -12.61 38.52 29.27
C GLU A 594 -12.23 37.85 27.93
N ASP A 595 -13.01 36.86 27.47
CA ASP A 595 -12.81 36.22 26.19
C ASP A 595 -13.43 36.98 25.01
N ILE A 596 -14.21 38.04 25.29
CA ILE A 596 -14.74 38.91 24.25
C ILE A 596 -13.57 39.50 23.47
N GLY A 597 -13.61 39.35 22.13
CA GLY A 597 -12.55 39.88 21.28
C GLY A 597 -12.62 39.35 19.85
N ILE A 598 -11.62 39.74 19.09
CA ILE A 598 -11.44 39.31 17.70
C ILE A 598 -10.42 38.19 17.68
N TYR A 599 -10.83 37.03 17.25
CA TYR A 599 -9.98 35.86 17.07
C TYR A 599 -9.65 35.67 15.59
N GLU A 600 -8.37 35.61 15.27
CA GLU A 600 -7.87 35.44 13.92
C GLU A 600 -7.21 34.07 13.78
N CYS A 601 -7.74 33.27 12.87
CA CYS A 601 -7.11 32.03 12.48
C CYS A 601 -6.19 32.28 11.31
N GLN A 602 -4.91 31.99 11.48
CA GLN A 602 -3.88 32.15 10.47
C GLN A 602 -3.29 30.81 10.06
N ALA A 603 -3.22 30.58 8.75
CA ALA A 603 -2.45 29.52 8.15
C ALA A 603 -0.99 29.97 8.03
N VAL A 604 -0.09 29.19 8.59
CA VAL A 604 1.36 29.44 8.51
C VAL A 604 1.99 28.31 7.71
N GLU A 605 2.58 28.64 6.58
CA GLU A 605 3.31 27.71 5.72
C GLU A 605 4.69 28.32 5.43
N ARG A 606 5.76 27.71 5.96
CA ARG A 606 7.13 28.23 5.86
C ARG A 606 7.21 29.68 6.36
N SER A 607 7.53 30.60 5.46
CA SER A 607 7.65 32.05 5.78
C SER A 607 6.36 32.84 5.53
N LEU A 608 5.32 32.22 4.94
CA LEU A 608 4.07 32.87 4.61
C LEU A 608 3.05 32.68 5.73
N SER A 609 2.44 33.76 6.18
CA SER A 609 1.30 33.75 7.12
C SER A 609 0.09 34.36 6.44
N ARG A 610 -1.04 33.66 6.43
CA ARG A 610 -2.27 34.12 5.78
C ARG A 610 -3.45 33.99 6.71
N LEU A 611 -4.27 35.02 6.79
CA LEU A 611 -5.52 35.01 7.54
C LEU A 611 -6.58 34.15 6.81
N LEU A 612 -7.09 33.10 7.47
CA LEU A 612 -8.15 32.25 6.95
C LEU A 612 -9.54 32.72 7.33
N THR A 613 -9.74 33.01 8.61
CA THR A 613 -11.04 33.40 9.16
C THR A 613 -10.84 34.35 10.34
N ARG A 614 -11.74 35.32 10.47
CA ARG A 614 -11.80 36.23 11.61
C ARG A 614 -13.12 36.01 12.34
N TYR A 615 -13.08 35.86 13.65
CA TYR A 615 -14.24 35.69 14.50
C TYR A 615 -14.36 36.89 15.47
N SER A 616 -15.52 37.55 15.49
CA SER A 616 -15.88 38.49 16.52
C SER A 616 -16.69 37.74 17.58
N LEU A 617 -16.04 37.35 18.69
CA LEU A 617 -16.66 36.63 19.77
C LEU A 617 -17.37 37.56 20.75
N ARG A 618 -18.65 37.29 20.99
CA ARG A 618 -19.48 38.04 21.96
C ARG A 618 -20.05 37.07 22.99
N VAL A 619 -20.04 37.48 24.26
CA VAL A 619 -20.48 36.62 25.38
C VAL A 619 -21.81 37.11 25.87
N ILE A 620 -22.81 36.24 25.93
CA ILE A 620 -24.17 36.46 26.46
C ILE A 620 -24.21 35.95 27.90
N ARG A 621 -24.85 36.69 28.80
CA ARG A 621 -25.06 36.25 30.19
C ARG A 621 -26.04 35.08 30.24
N HIS A 622 -25.75 34.15 31.13
CA HIS A 622 -26.64 33.00 31.37
C HIS A 622 -28.07 33.43 31.82
N GLU A 623 -28.14 34.53 32.58
CA GLU A 623 -29.41 35.11 33.11
C GLU A 623 -30.26 35.81 32.03
N ALA A 624 -29.77 36.00 30.82
CA ALA A 624 -30.54 36.64 29.75
C ALA A 624 -31.27 35.62 28.84
N MET A 625 -31.26 34.34 29.20
CA MET A 625 -31.92 33.26 28.46
C MET A 625 -33.13 32.67 29.17
N GLU A 626 -33.49 33.15 30.38
CA GLU A 626 -34.78 32.94 31.01
C GLU A 626 -35.72 34.14 30.66
#